data_778e99dd88470698db5de6d3838ec3ee
#
_entry.id   778e99dd88470698db5de6d3838ec3ee
#
_cell.length_a   1.000
_cell.length_b   1.000
_cell.length_c   1.000
_cell.angle_alpha   90.00
_cell.angle_beta   90.00
_cell.angle_gamma   90.00
#
_symmetry.space_group_name_H-M   'P 1'
#
loop_
_entity.id
_entity.type
_entity.pdbx_description
1 polymer ?
#
loop_
_entity_poly.entity_id
_entity_poly.type
_entity_poly.pdbx_seq_one_letter_code
_entity_poly.pdbx_strand_id
1 'polypeptide(L)'
;VGSEMCIRDSDNTPKEREYYITKTKGAVCIMKIGDTLENGEPHDGRAPDYDDWALNADILVYYPVLDIALELSSMGIRVDKTALISQLDKAGCPERKDLPFQKSIIDGTLPYTIGGGIGQSRICMFFLRNAHIGEVQSSLWPEAIAKECEKNGIQLL
;
A
#
# COMPACT_ATOMS: atom_id res chain seq x y z
N VAL A 1 12.01 9.16 -7.05
CA VAL A 1 10.55 9.45 -7.08
C VAL A 1 10.11 10.15 -5.79
N GLY A 2 10.64 9.74 -4.62
CA GLY A 2 10.31 10.40 -3.35
C GLY A 2 10.59 11.89 -3.31
N SER A 3 11.72 12.33 -3.87
CA SER A 3 12.09 13.75 -3.89
C SER A 3 11.18 14.61 -4.78
N GLU A 4 10.76 14.12 -5.96
CA GLU A 4 9.81 14.86 -6.81
C GLU A 4 8.42 14.98 -6.15
N MET A 5 7.94 13.92 -5.52
CA MET A 5 6.67 13.94 -4.80
C MET A 5 6.71 14.84 -3.56
N CYS A 6 7.81 14.82 -2.79
CA CYS A 6 7.94 15.63 -1.58
C CYS A 6 8.09 17.13 -1.87
N ILE A 7 8.87 17.50 -2.91
CA ILE A 7 9.17 18.89 -3.20
C ILE A 7 8.00 19.62 -3.88
N ARG A 8 7.25 18.94 -4.75
CA ARG A 8 6.15 19.56 -5.52
C ARG A 8 4.84 19.66 -4.78
N ASP A 9 4.58 18.72 -3.86
CA ASP A 9 3.24 18.50 -3.32
C ASP A 9 3.26 18.33 -1.80
N SER A 10 4.12 19.09 -1.09
CA SER A 10 4.28 19.03 0.37
C SER A 10 2.97 19.27 1.15
N ASP A 11 2.06 20.07 0.58
CA ASP A 11 0.78 20.42 1.20
C ASP A 11 -0.34 19.41 0.87
N ASN A 12 -0.09 18.45 -0.03
CA ASN A 12 -1.08 17.45 -0.43
C ASN A 12 -1.04 16.23 0.50
N THR A 13 -2.19 15.61 0.68
CA THR A 13 -2.30 14.32 1.36
C THR A 13 -1.56 13.22 0.59
N PRO A 14 -1.17 12.10 1.22
CA PRO A 14 -0.56 10.95 0.53
C PRO A 14 -1.37 10.50 -0.70
N LYS A 15 -2.69 10.42 -0.57
CA LYS A 15 -3.59 10.01 -1.67
C LYS A 15 -3.60 11.00 -2.84
N GLU A 16 -3.57 12.29 -2.57
CA GLU A 16 -3.47 13.32 -3.61
C GLU A 16 -2.14 13.26 -4.33
N ARG A 17 -1.03 13.05 -3.60
CA ARG A 17 0.30 12.88 -4.21
C ARG A 17 0.35 11.66 -5.13
N GLU A 18 -0.19 10.52 -4.69
CA GLU A 18 -0.32 9.31 -5.50
C GLU A 18 -1.16 9.55 -6.77
N TYR A 19 -2.28 10.23 -6.62
CA TYR A 19 -3.14 10.59 -7.75
C TYR A 19 -2.43 11.45 -8.78
N TYR A 20 -1.79 12.55 -8.36
CA TYR A 20 -1.11 13.45 -9.29
C TYR A 20 0.06 12.80 -10.02
N ILE A 21 0.88 12.03 -9.31
CA ILE A 21 2.01 11.37 -9.94
C ILE A 21 1.57 10.25 -10.90
N THR A 22 0.58 9.46 -10.52
CA THR A 22 0.05 8.40 -11.39
C THR A 22 -0.68 8.98 -12.59
N LYS A 23 -1.46 10.05 -12.42
CA LYS A 23 -2.12 10.76 -13.52
C LYS A 23 -1.13 11.31 -14.54
N THR A 24 0.03 11.77 -14.08
CA THR A 24 1.08 12.35 -14.94
C THR A 24 1.93 11.27 -15.63
N LYS A 25 2.27 10.19 -14.91
CA LYS A 25 3.21 9.16 -15.38
C LYS A 25 2.53 7.88 -15.87
N GLY A 26 1.23 7.70 -15.62
CA GLY A 26 0.46 6.50 -15.93
C GLY A 26 0.63 5.39 -14.89
N ALA A 27 1.86 5.03 -14.60
CA ALA A 27 2.20 4.02 -13.58
C ALA A 27 3.48 4.42 -12.84
N VAL A 28 3.54 4.12 -11.55
CA VAL A 28 4.70 4.41 -10.69
C VAL A 28 4.96 3.28 -9.71
N CYS A 29 6.21 3.19 -9.27
CA CYS A 29 6.62 2.35 -8.15
C CYS A 29 7.05 3.30 -7.02
N ILE A 30 6.29 3.32 -5.92
CA ILE A 30 6.61 4.10 -4.73
C ILE A 30 7.43 3.22 -3.81
N MET A 31 8.58 3.69 -3.40
CA MET A 31 9.53 2.93 -2.56
C MET A 31 9.79 3.66 -1.25
N LYS A 32 10.29 2.92 -0.26
CA LYS A 32 10.67 3.43 1.08
C LYS A 32 9.48 4.04 1.81
N ILE A 33 8.41 3.27 1.91
CA ILE A 33 7.18 3.65 2.60
C ILE A 33 7.30 3.27 4.07
N GLY A 34 6.93 4.17 4.98
CA GLY A 34 6.87 3.93 6.42
C GLY A 34 7.83 4.80 7.24
N ASP A 35 8.98 5.20 6.69
CA ASP A 35 9.87 6.18 7.34
C ASP A 35 9.41 7.62 7.07
N THR A 36 9.96 8.55 7.83
CA THR A 36 9.60 9.97 7.72
C THR A 36 10.14 10.59 6.44
N LEU A 37 9.33 11.43 5.82
CA LEU A 37 9.70 12.31 4.72
C LEU A 37 10.43 13.56 5.25
N GLU A 38 10.88 14.44 4.36
CA GLU A 38 11.57 15.68 4.72
C GLU A 38 10.72 16.63 5.59
N ASN A 39 9.38 16.54 5.49
CA ASN A 39 8.45 17.28 6.34
C ASN A 39 8.25 16.67 7.75
N GLY A 40 8.91 15.55 8.06
CA GLY A 40 8.84 14.86 9.35
C GLY A 40 7.67 13.87 9.48
N GLU A 41 6.80 13.74 8.47
CA GLU A 41 5.69 12.80 8.47
C GLU A 41 5.95 11.61 7.53
N PRO A 42 5.41 10.41 7.79
CA PRO A 42 5.52 9.30 6.85
C PRO A 42 4.64 9.55 5.63
N HIS A 43 5.02 8.97 4.47
CA HIS A 43 4.17 8.99 3.28
C HIS A 43 2.85 8.26 3.54
N ASP A 44 2.92 7.08 4.10
CA ASP A 44 1.78 6.25 4.52
C ASP A 44 2.17 5.41 5.72
N GLY A 45 1.17 4.91 6.47
CA GLY A 45 1.38 4.04 7.61
C GLY A 45 1.82 2.64 7.18
N ARG A 46 2.95 2.17 7.72
CA ARG A 46 3.43 0.79 7.58
C ARG A 46 3.64 0.17 8.93
N ALA A 47 3.23 -1.07 9.11
CA ALA A 47 3.52 -1.82 10.31
C ALA A 47 5.05 -1.94 10.51
N PRO A 48 5.58 -1.63 11.71
CA PRO A 48 7.02 -1.63 11.94
C PRO A 48 7.65 -3.03 12.01
N ASP A 49 6.84 -4.06 12.09
CA ASP A 49 7.22 -5.46 12.29
C ASP A 49 6.88 -6.36 11.09
N TYR A 50 6.75 -5.79 9.91
CA TYR A 50 6.43 -6.52 8.69
C TYR A 50 7.48 -6.31 7.58
N ASP A 51 7.37 -5.25 6.79
CA ASP A 51 8.35 -4.92 5.76
C ASP A 51 9.43 -3.97 6.29
N ASP A 52 10.66 -4.14 5.79
CA ASP A 52 11.71 -3.15 5.95
C ASP A 52 11.29 -1.86 5.21
N TRP A 53 11.19 -0.76 5.94
CA TRP A 53 10.76 0.53 5.39
C TRP A 53 11.71 1.11 4.33
N ALA A 54 12.98 0.69 4.33
CA ALA A 54 13.94 1.06 3.31
C ALA A 54 13.86 0.18 2.05
N LEU A 55 13.23 -0.99 2.14
CA LEU A 55 13.27 -2.05 1.13
C LEU A 55 11.87 -2.58 0.75
N ASN A 56 10.88 -1.70 0.77
CA ASN A 56 9.52 -1.97 0.31
C ASN A 56 9.14 -1.13 -0.91
N ALA A 57 8.08 -1.53 -1.57
CA ALA A 57 7.56 -0.83 -2.75
C ALA A 57 6.09 -1.15 -2.98
N ASP A 58 5.34 -0.14 -3.44
CA ASP A 58 3.98 -0.29 -3.94
C ASP A 58 3.93 0.08 -5.43
N ILE A 59 3.19 -0.69 -6.22
CA ILE A 59 2.92 -0.39 -7.63
C ILE A 59 1.54 0.23 -7.75
N LEU A 60 1.51 1.47 -8.20
CA LEU A 60 0.29 2.23 -8.43
C LEU A 60 0.15 2.58 -9.90
N VAL A 61 -1.09 2.57 -10.36
CA VAL A 61 -1.45 2.99 -11.72
C VAL A 61 -2.53 4.05 -11.68
N TYR A 62 -2.53 4.94 -12.65
CA TYR A 62 -3.68 5.81 -12.87
C TYR A 62 -4.84 4.99 -13.46
N TYR A 63 -5.99 5.05 -12.79
CA TYR A 63 -7.19 4.35 -13.23
C TYR A 63 -8.24 5.34 -13.77
N PRO A 64 -8.31 5.51 -15.11
CA PRO A 64 -9.12 6.57 -15.70
C PRO A 64 -10.64 6.35 -15.56
N VAL A 65 -11.10 5.10 -15.34
CA VAL A 65 -12.53 4.82 -15.16
C VAL A 65 -13.10 5.52 -13.93
N LEU A 66 -12.32 5.55 -12.84
CA LEU A 66 -12.71 6.17 -11.57
C LEU A 66 -11.95 7.47 -11.29
N ASP A 67 -11.02 7.87 -12.16
CA ASP A 67 -10.12 9.03 -11.98
C ASP A 67 -9.36 8.97 -10.63
N ILE A 68 -8.72 7.84 -10.34
CA ILE A 68 -7.98 7.59 -9.09
C ILE A 68 -6.60 6.99 -9.32
N ALA A 69 -5.73 7.07 -8.31
CA ALA A 69 -4.60 6.16 -8.18
C ALA A 69 -5.09 4.81 -7.66
N LEU A 70 -4.72 3.73 -8.34
CA LEU A 70 -5.07 2.36 -7.97
C LEU A 70 -3.80 1.59 -7.64
N GLU A 71 -3.67 1.14 -6.38
CA GLU A 71 -2.61 0.23 -5.97
C GLU A 71 -2.91 -1.18 -6.47
N LEU A 72 -2.00 -1.74 -7.26
CA LEU A 72 -2.11 -3.10 -7.79
C LEU A 72 -1.33 -4.12 -6.96
N SER A 73 -0.21 -3.71 -6.37
CA SER A 73 0.69 -4.61 -5.67
C SER A 73 1.44 -3.86 -4.59
N SER A 74 1.67 -4.53 -3.48
CA SER A 74 2.55 -4.09 -2.39
C SER A 74 3.55 -5.20 -2.09
N MET A 75 4.84 -4.86 -1.95
CA MET A 75 5.91 -5.84 -1.77
C MET A 75 7.04 -5.28 -0.91
N GLY A 76 7.81 -6.18 -0.30
CA GLY A 76 8.99 -5.77 0.46
C GLY A 76 9.85 -6.94 0.90
N ILE A 77 11.09 -6.63 1.23
CA ILE A 77 11.93 -7.51 2.04
C ILE A 77 11.39 -7.42 3.46
N ARG A 78 11.17 -8.55 4.12
CA ARG A 78 10.68 -8.56 5.50
C ARG A 78 11.78 -8.07 6.43
N VAL A 79 11.39 -7.48 7.55
CA VAL A 79 12.34 -6.96 8.54
C VAL A 79 13.36 -8.01 8.97
N ASP A 80 14.61 -7.61 9.03
CA ASP A 80 15.64 -8.30 9.79
C ASP A 80 15.67 -7.79 11.23
N LYS A 81 16.55 -8.34 12.06
CA LYS A 81 16.71 -7.89 13.44
C LYS A 81 16.99 -6.38 13.57
N THR A 82 17.82 -5.83 12.71
CA THR A 82 18.25 -4.44 12.78
C THR A 82 17.11 -3.49 12.37
N ALA A 83 16.48 -3.79 11.24
CA ALA A 83 15.31 -3.04 10.76
C ALA A 83 14.16 -3.12 11.76
N LEU A 84 13.84 -4.31 12.27
CA LEU A 84 12.79 -4.52 13.25
C LEU A 84 12.96 -3.64 14.49
N ILE A 85 14.14 -3.69 15.15
CA ILE A 85 14.41 -2.91 16.36
C ILE A 85 14.28 -1.42 16.06
N SER A 86 14.93 -0.94 15.01
CA SER A 86 14.89 0.46 14.61
C SER A 86 13.48 0.96 14.30
N GLN A 87 12.68 0.15 13.60
CA GLN A 87 11.32 0.52 13.22
C GLN A 87 10.34 0.49 14.40
N LEU A 88 10.49 -0.46 15.32
CA LEU A 88 9.71 -0.48 16.56
C LEU A 88 9.99 0.77 17.43
N ASP A 89 11.25 1.18 17.53
CA ASP A 89 11.63 2.39 18.26
C ASP A 89 11.04 3.64 17.59
N LYS A 90 11.16 3.78 16.27
CA LYS A 90 10.58 4.89 15.49
C LYS A 90 9.07 4.95 15.58
N ALA A 91 8.40 3.80 15.61
CA ALA A 91 6.95 3.69 15.76
C ALA A 91 6.45 3.88 17.20
N GLY A 92 7.35 4.06 18.18
CA GLY A 92 7.00 4.27 19.58
C GLY A 92 6.41 3.04 20.27
N CYS A 93 6.74 1.83 19.81
CA CYS A 93 6.26 0.56 20.37
C CYS A 93 7.40 -0.46 20.61
N PRO A 94 8.50 -0.07 21.29
CA PRO A 94 9.67 -0.93 21.47
C PRO A 94 9.39 -2.19 22.30
N GLU A 95 8.34 -2.20 23.11
CA GLU A 95 7.90 -3.35 23.91
C GLU A 95 7.47 -4.54 23.03
N ARG A 96 7.06 -4.30 21.79
CA ARG A 96 6.66 -5.37 20.86
C ARG A 96 7.78 -6.33 20.50
N LYS A 97 9.06 -5.97 20.72
CA LYS A 97 10.22 -6.85 20.54
C LYS A 97 10.13 -8.15 21.35
N ASP A 98 9.39 -8.14 22.46
CA ASP A 98 9.23 -9.27 23.37
C ASP A 98 8.09 -10.24 22.94
N LEU A 99 7.31 -9.89 21.91
CA LEU A 99 6.29 -10.76 21.35
C LEU A 99 6.92 -11.96 20.64
N PRO A 100 6.27 -13.12 20.60
CA PRO A 100 6.86 -14.36 20.10
C PRO A 100 7.43 -14.26 18.68
N PHE A 101 6.73 -13.64 17.75
CA PHE A 101 7.17 -13.50 16.37
C PHE A 101 8.41 -12.59 16.27
N GLN A 102 8.34 -11.40 16.84
CA GLN A 102 9.43 -10.43 16.82
C GLN A 102 10.69 -10.98 17.51
N LYS A 103 10.50 -11.66 18.64
CA LYS A 103 11.59 -12.33 19.34
C LYS A 103 12.25 -13.41 18.47
N SER A 104 11.47 -14.18 17.72
CA SER A 104 12.02 -15.19 16.82
C SER A 104 12.89 -14.60 15.70
N ILE A 105 12.55 -13.39 15.22
CA ILE A 105 13.39 -12.66 14.26
C ILE A 105 14.70 -12.20 14.95
N ILE A 106 14.59 -11.64 16.14
CA ILE A 106 15.73 -11.11 16.91
C ILE A 106 16.72 -12.23 17.26
N ASP A 107 16.21 -13.39 17.62
CA ASP A 107 16.99 -14.57 18.00
C ASP A 107 17.52 -15.34 16.78
N GLY A 108 17.14 -14.94 15.55
CA GLY A 108 17.59 -15.57 14.30
C GLY A 108 17.04 -16.98 14.07
N THR A 109 15.89 -17.32 14.68
CA THR A 109 15.26 -18.64 14.52
C THR A 109 14.36 -18.71 13.28
N LEU A 110 14.00 -17.56 12.69
CA LEU A 110 13.25 -17.47 11.45
C LEU A 110 14.16 -17.12 10.26
N PRO A 111 13.91 -17.68 9.07
CA PRO A 111 14.66 -17.32 7.88
C PRO A 111 14.31 -15.90 7.42
N TYR A 112 15.28 -15.26 6.73
CA TYR A 112 14.99 -14.04 6.00
C TYR A 112 14.02 -14.33 4.85
N THR A 113 13.06 -13.43 4.65
CA THR A 113 12.01 -13.62 3.65
C THR A 113 11.77 -12.34 2.86
N ILE A 114 11.27 -12.52 1.65
CA ILE A 114 10.70 -11.48 0.81
C ILE A 114 9.26 -11.87 0.52
N GLY A 115 8.39 -10.90 0.40
CA GLY A 115 7.01 -11.18 0.05
C GLY A 115 6.34 -10.01 -0.62
N GLY A 116 5.22 -10.30 -1.27
CA GLY A 116 4.39 -9.32 -1.91
C GLY A 116 2.99 -9.85 -2.11
N GLY A 117 2.04 -8.93 -2.11
CA GLY A 117 0.65 -9.18 -2.45
C GLY A 117 0.34 -8.56 -3.82
N ILE A 118 -0.22 -9.38 -4.71
CA ILE A 118 -0.79 -8.88 -5.97
C ILE A 118 -2.30 -8.86 -5.80
N GLY A 119 -2.91 -7.69 -5.95
CA GLY A 119 -4.36 -7.53 -5.89
C GLY A 119 -5.03 -8.14 -7.13
N GLN A 120 -5.31 -9.44 -7.12
CA GLN A 120 -5.89 -10.15 -8.27
C GLN A 120 -7.15 -9.46 -8.79
N SER A 121 -8.10 -9.17 -7.91
CA SER A 121 -9.36 -8.49 -8.28
C SER A 121 -9.10 -7.06 -8.78
N ARG A 122 -8.15 -6.33 -8.18
CA ARG A 122 -7.77 -4.99 -8.66
C ARG A 122 -7.14 -5.03 -10.05
N ILE A 123 -6.30 -6.03 -10.35
CA ILE A 123 -5.74 -6.24 -11.68
C ILE A 123 -6.84 -6.57 -12.70
N CYS A 124 -7.75 -7.49 -12.36
CA CYS A 124 -8.89 -7.80 -13.22
C CYS A 124 -9.74 -6.54 -13.48
N MET A 125 -10.08 -5.79 -12.44
CA MET A 125 -10.83 -4.55 -12.55
C MET A 125 -10.12 -3.53 -13.46
N PHE A 126 -8.80 -3.38 -13.30
CA PHE A 126 -7.99 -2.47 -14.10
C PHE A 126 -8.01 -2.82 -15.59
N PHE A 127 -7.73 -4.08 -15.95
CA PHE A 127 -7.67 -4.50 -17.35
C PHE A 127 -9.04 -4.60 -18.00
N LEU A 128 -10.08 -5.00 -17.28
CA LEU A 128 -11.45 -5.08 -17.78
C LEU A 128 -12.16 -3.72 -17.75
N ARG A 129 -11.56 -2.71 -17.15
CA ARG A 129 -12.12 -1.36 -17.01
C ARG A 129 -13.45 -1.31 -16.26
N ASN A 130 -13.57 -2.09 -15.20
CA ASN A 130 -14.75 -2.17 -14.37
C ASN A 130 -14.83 -0.99 -13.40
N ALA A 131 -16.04 -0.48 -13.15
CA ALA A 131 -16.26 0.63 -12.22
C ALA A 131 -16.32 0.17 -10.75
N HIS A 132 -16.62 -1.10 -10.49
CA HIS A 132 -16.72 -1.64 -9.15
C HIS A 132 -16.03 -3.01 -9.04
N ILE A 133 -15.33 -3.25 -7.94
CA ILE A 133 -14.61 -4.52 -7.72
C ILE A 133 -15.54 -5.73 -7.68
N GLY A 134 -16.80 -5.54 -7.31
CA GLY A 134 -17.84 -6.56 -7.33
C GLY A 134 -18.18 -7.14 -8.70
N GLU A 135 -17.76 -6.50 -9.79
CA GLU A 135 -17.89 -7.02 -11.14
C GLU A 135 -16.88 -8.16 -11.44
N VAL A 136 -15.83 -8.27 -10.63
CA VAL A 136 -14.75 -9.26 -10.79
C VAL A 136 -14.52 -10.11 -9.54
N GLN A 137 -15.22 -9.81 -8.46
CA GLN A 137 -15.10 -10.52 -7.18
C GLN A 137 -16.48 -10.66 -6.54
N SER A 138 -16.95 -11.91 -6.41
CA SER A 138 -18.17 -12.21 -5.68
C SER A 138 -18.00 -11.89 -4.18
N SER A 139 -18.96 -11.16 -3.62
CA SER A 139 -18.98 -10.79 -2.20
C SER A 139 -20.41 -10.41 -1.77
N LEU A 140 -20.60 -10.27 -0.46
CA LEU A 140 -21.83 -9.71 0.10
C LEU A 140 -21.72 -8.19 0.15
N TRP A 141 -22.51 -7.51 -0.65
CA TRP A 141 -22.54 -6.06 -0.72
C TRP A 141 -23.73 -5.50 0.09
N PRO A 142 -23.55 -4.38 0.79
CA PRO A 142 -24.66 -3.65 1.38
C PRO A 142 -25.73 -3.31 0.34
N GLU A 143 -27.00 -3.41 0.71
CA GLU A 143 -28.12 -3.17 -0.21
C GLU A 143 -28.05 -1.78 -0.90
N ALA A 144 -27.58 -0.76 -0.18
CA ALA A 144 -27.40 0.59 -0.75
C ALA A 144 -26.38 0.61 -1.90
N ILE A 145 -25.27 -0.14 -1.76
CA ILE A 145 -24.23 -0.26 -2.81
C ILE A 145 -24.77 -1.05 -3.99
N ALA A 146 -25.45 -2.18 -3.73
CA ALA A 146 -26.04 -3.01 -4.79
C ALA A 146 -27.05 -2.22 -5.64
N LYS A 147 -27.93 -1.45 -5.00
CA LYS A 147 -28.90 -0.56 -5.71
C LYS A 147 -28.22 0.54 -6.50
N GLU A 148 -27.16 1.14 -5.97
CA GLU A 148 -26.43 2.18 -6.71
C GLU A 148 -25.67 1.60 -7.91
N CYS A 149 -25.09 0.39 -7.79
CA CYS A 149 -24.49 -0.33 -8.89
C CYS A 149 -25.54 -0.64 -9.99
N GLU A 150 -26.68 -1.21 -9.61
CA GLU A 150 -27.78 -1.53 -10.55
C GLU A 150 -28.27 -0.28 -11.29
N LYS A 151 -28.49 0.83 -10.59
CA LYS A 151 -28.89 2.12 -11.16
C LYS A 151 -27.90 2.64 -12.21
N ASN A 152 -26.61 2.36 -12.04
CA ASN A 152 -25.55 2.76 -12.96
C ASN A 152 -25.19 1.68 -13.98
N GLY A 153 -25.97 0.60 -14.09
CA GLY A 153 -25.73 -0.49 -15.03
C GLY A 153 -24.51 -1.37 -14.70
N ILE A 154 -24.04 -1.33 -13.45
CA ILE A 154 -22.91 -2.13 -12.95
C ILE A 154 -23.46 -3.45 -12.44
N GLN A 155 -23.07 -4.55 -13.07
CA GLN A 155 -23.50 -5.90 -12.70
C GLN A 155 -22.53 -6.50 -11.68
N LEU A 156 -22.98 -6.67 -10.45
CA LEU A 156 -22.22 -7.38 -9.41
C LEU A 156 -22.33 -8.90 -9.58
N LEU A 157 -21.23 -9.63 -9.28
CA LEU A 157 -21.16 -11.09 -9.28
C LEU A 157 -21.82 -11.70 -8.03
#